data_0e623fd045f784513c7681befa73026f
#
_entry.id   0e623fd045f784513c7681befa73026f
#
_cell.length_a   1.000
_cell.length_b   1.000
_cell.length_c   1.000
_cell.angle_alpha   90.00
_cell.angle_beta   90.00
_cell.angle_gamma   90.00
#
_symmetry.space_group_name_H-M   'P 1'
#
loop_
_entity.id
_entity.type
_entity.pdbx_description
1 polymer ?
#
loop_
_entity_poly.entity_id
_entity_poly.type
_entity_poly.pdbx_seq_one_letter_code
_entity_poly.pdbx_strand_id
1 'polypeptide(L)'
;SLVGSVGIEPTYYAIKSKKNIALANKETLVAAGSVIMEEVKKNNIALMPIDSEHSAIFQCLNGEKIEEVNKITITCSGGPFKNYTKHQLENVTVQDALKHPTWDMGNKITIDSATLMNKGFEVIEAHWLYGISYEKIKVVIHSQSIVHSLVEFVDKSIIAQLGLPDMKAPIQYALTYPKRLQNLSKPLDLTETKNLEFYEPNFERFPCLKYAYEAGAVGGTLPSVMNAANEVAVNAFLENKIRFLDIQRLIRKMMDKHNVMKGPSINKILEVDKKVKGETKKMIEEDTLKLKNDGVKCN
;
A
#
# COMPACT_ATOMS: atom_id res chain seq x y z
N SER A 1 4.31 -9.22 -12.14
CA SER A 1 3.95 -7.83 -11.83
C SER A 1 5.20 -6.97 -11.72
N LEU A 2 5.07 -5.68 -11.99
CA LEU A 2 6.12 -4.69 -11.79
C LEU A 2 6.07 -4.17 -10.35
N VAL A 3 7.19 -3.67 -9.83
CA VAL A 3 7.29 -3.10 -8.47
C VAL A 3 7.61 -1.62 -8.57
N GLY A 4 6.89 -0.78 -7.80
CA GLY A 4 7.10 0.66 -7.79
C GLY A 4 6.44 1.41 -8.95
N SER A 5 6.81 2.68 -9.14
CA SER A 5 6.20 3.59 -10.13
C SER A 5 6.43 3.17 -11.59
N VAL A 6 7.34 2.26 -11.87
CA VAL A 6 7.59 1.74 -13.23
C VAL A 6 6.37 1.05 -13.85
N GLY A 7 5.39 0.64 -13.04
CA GLY A 7 4.12 0.08 -13.49
C GLY A 7 3.14 1.10 -14.08
N ILE A 8 3.35 2.40 -13.87
CA ILE A 8 2.40 3.46 -14.27
C ILE A 8 2.24 3.52 -15.79
N GLU A 9 3.34 3.67 -16.53
CA GLU A 9 3.28 3.81 -17.99
C GLU A 9 2.70 2.57 -18.70
N PRO A 10 3.16 1.33 -18.43
CA PRO A 10 2.58 0.14 -19.05
C PRO A 10 1.08 0.01 -18.78
N THR A 11 0.63 0.30 -17.55
CA THR A 11 -0.79 0.26 -17.20
C THR A 11 -1.58 1.33 -17.97
N TYR A 12 -1.08 2.57 -18.02
CA TYR A 12 -1.71 3.67 -18.75
C TYR A 12 -1.90 3.34 -20.23
N TYR A 13 -0.85 2.84 -20.91
CA TYR A 13 -0.94 2.50 -22.34
C TYR A 13 -1.80 1.25 -22.60
N ALA A 14 -1.81 0.27 -21.68
CA ALA A 14 -2.70 -0.87 -21.79
C ALA A 14 -4.18 -0.44 -21.71
N ILE A 15 -4.52 0.50 -20.81
CA ILE A 15 -5.88 1.09 -20.72
C ILE A 15 -6.24 1.81 -22.03
N LYS A 16 -5.34 2.66 -22.54
CA LYS A 16 -5.56 3.36 -23.82
C LYS A 16 -5.74 2.40 -25.01
N SER A 17 -5.13 1.23 -24.93
CA SER A 17 -5.29 0.14 -25.89
C SER A 17 -6.53 -0.73 -25.61
N LYS A 18 -7.45 -0.26 -24.75
CA LYS A 18 -8.71 -0.91 -24.37
C LYS A 18 -8.55 -2.34 -23.85
N LYS A 19 -7.45 -2.58 -23.08
CA LYS A 19 -7.23 -3.87 -22.41
C LYS A 19 -7.83 -3.81 -21.01
N ASN A 20 -8.59 -4.84 -20.62
CA ASN A 20 -8.94 -5.07 -19.22
C ASN A 20 -7.69 -5.38 -18.44
N ILE A 21 -7.61 -4.87 -17.21
CA ILE A 21 -6.41 -4.95 -16.38
C ILE A 21 -6.74 -5.73 -15.11
N ALA A 22 -5.94 -6.73 -14.78
CA ALA A 22 -5.83 -7.29 -13.44
C ALA A 22 -4.62 -6.64 -12.76
N LEU A 23 -4.87 -5.67 -11.89
CA LEU A 23 -3.85 -4.79 -11.34
C LEU A 23 -3.25 -5.35 -10.05
N ALA A 24 -1.95 -5.68 -10.09
CA ALA A 24 -1.18 -6.09 -8.92
C ALA A 24 -0.22 -5.00 -8.43
N ASN A 25 0.11 -4.01 -9.26
CA ASN A 25 1.01 -2.91 -8.92
C ASN A 25 0.22 -1.76 -8.29
N LYS A 26 0.13 -1.76 -6.97
CA LYS A 26 -0.63 -0.73 -6.21
C LYS A 26 -0.06 0.67 -6.38
N GLU A 27 1.25 0.80 -6.58
CA GLU A 27 1.92 2.09 -6.75
C GLU A 27 1.40 2.86 -7.97
N THR A 28 0.85 2.17 -8.96
CA THR A 28 0.17 2.79 -10.11
C THR A 28 -1.02 3.64 -9.66
N LEU A 29 -1.88 3.13 -8.78
CA LEU A 29 -3.02 3.90 -8.25
C LEU A 29 -2.59 4.89 -7.18
N VAL A 30 -1.58 4.56 -6.38
CA VAL A 30 -1.03 5.49 -5.39
C VAL A 30 -0.50 6.76 -6.04
N ALA A 31 0.37 6.62 -7.02
CA ALA A 31 1.05 7.77 -7.62
C ALA A 31 0.22 8.48 -8.72
N ALA A 32 -0.61 7.73 -9.46
CA ALA A 32 -1.29 8.23 -10.65
C ALA A 32 -2.81 7.94 -10.67
N GLY A 33 -3.42 7.63 -9.52
CA GLY A 33 -4.79 7.12 -9.44
C GLY A 33 -5.82 7.99 -10.14
N SER A 34 -5.75 9.32 -10.02
CA SER A 34 -6.66 10.24 -10.70
C SER A 34 -6.62 10.09 -12.23
N VAL A 35 -5.42 10.05 -12.81
CA VAL A 35 -5.22 9.92 -14.26
C VAL A 35 -5.60 8.52 -14.75
N ILE A 36 -5.20 7.49 -13.99
CA ILE A 36 -5.50 6.08 -14.33
C ILE A 36 -7.02 5.83 -14.30
N MET A 37 -7.73 6.25 -13.25
CA MET A 37 -9.16 6.03 -13.14
C MET A 37 -9.98 6.85 -14.14
N GLU A 38 -9.52 8.06 -14.51
CA GLU A 38 -10.10 8.84 -15.59
C GLU A 38 -10.00 8.08 -16.92
N GLU A 39 -8.83 7.53 -17.26
CA GLU A 39 -8.63 6.75 -18.48
C GLU A 39 -9.38 5.42 -18.46
N VAL A 40 -9.49 4.74 -17.31
CA VAL A 40 -10.32 3.55 -17.11
C VAL A 40 -11.78 3.84 -17.49
N LYS A 41 -12.33 4.93 -16.93
CA LYS A 41 -13.71 5.36 -17.21
C LYS A 41 -13.91 5.74 -18.69
N LYS A 42 -12.99 6.54 -19.24
CA LYS A 42 -13.03 7.02 -20.63
C LYS A 42 -12.99 5.87 -21.66
N ASN A 43 -12.19 4.85 -21.40
CA ASN A 43 -12.03 3.71 -22.31
C ASN A 43 -13.00 2.56 -22.00
N ASN A 44 -13.84 2.69 -20.96
CA ASN A 44 -14.80 1.69 -20.52
C ASN A 44 -14.19 0.29 -20.35
N ILE A 45 -13.05 0.20 -19.68
CA ILE A 45 -12.37 -1.07 -19.40
C ILE A 45 -12.58 -1.50 -17.94
N ALA A 46 -12.45 -2.80 -17.68
CA ALA A 46 -12.46 -3.33 -16.33
C ALA A 46 -11.06 -3.26 -15.72
N LEU A 47 -10.96 -2.70 -14.50
CA LEU A 47 -9.77 -2.71 -13.67
C LEU A 47 -10.05 -3.57 -12.44
N MET A 48 -9.49 -4.79 -12.43
CA MET A 48 -9.74 -5.79 -11.38
C MET A 48 -8.59 -5.77 -10.37
N PRO A 49 -8.85 -5.65 -9.06
CA PRO A 49 -7.82 -5.69 -8.05
C PRO A 49 -7.28 -7.11 -7.84
N ILE A 50 -5.95 -7.24 -7.76
CA ILE A 50 -5.27 -8.48 -7.37
C ILE A 50 -4.86 -8.44 -5.90
N ASP A 51 -4.57 -7.25 -5.37
CA ASP A 51 -4.23 -7.12 -3.95
C ASP A 51 -5.30 -7.77 -3.07
N SER A 52 -4.90 -8.58 -2.08
CA SER A 52 -5.81 -9.47 -1.35
C SER A 52 -6.92 -8.69 -0.63
N GLU A 53 -6.58 -7.56 -0.03
CA GLU A 53 -7.51 -6.71 0.69
C GLU A 53 -8.52 -6.04 -0.24
N HIS A 54 -8.07 -5.59 -1.41
CA HIS A 54 -8.94 -4.98 -2.41
C HIS A 54 -9.79 -6.03 -3.12
N SER A 55 -9.24 -7.20 -3.43
CA SER A 55 -10.03 -8.33 -3.92
C SER A 55 -11.13 -8.71 -2.92
N ALA A 56 -10.83 -8.66 -1.61
CA ALA A 56 -11.82 -8.91 -0.56
C ALA A 56 -12.94 -7.86 -0.55
N ILE A 57 -12.60 -6.57 -0.62
CA ILE A 57 -13.57 -5.48 -0.73
C ILE A 57 -14.45 -5.67 -1.97
N PHE A 58 -13.84 -5.95 -3.12
CA PHE A 58 -14.54 -6.20 -4.36
C PHE A 58 -15.55 -7.36 -4.25
N GLN A 59 -15.17 -8.43 -3.55
CA GLN A 59 -16.05 -9.57 -3.31
C GLN A 59 -17.20 -9.24 -2.34
N CYS A 60 -16.94 -8.42 -1.32
CA CYS A 60 -17.97 -7.96 -0.38
C CYS A 60 -18.98 -6.99 -1.04
N LEU A 61 -18.58 -6.28 -2.08
CA LEU A 61 -19.43 -5.34 -2.82
C LEU A 61 -20.19 -6.00 -3.98
N ASN A 62 -20.01 -7.30 -4.21
CA ASN A 62 -20.67 -7.97 -5.33
C ASN A 62 -22.18 -8.09 -5.12
N GLY A 63 -22.96 -7.36 -5.90
CA GLY A 63 -24.42 -7.26 -5.79
C GLY A 63 -24.91 -6.11 -4.92
N GLU A 64 -23.97 -5.39 -4.27
CA GLU A 64 -24.27 -4.26 -3.39
C GLU A 64 -24.08 -2.92 -4.10
N LYS A 65 -24.68 -1.87 -3.56
CA LYS A 65 -24.53 -0.51 -4.08
C LYS A 65 -23.50 0.27 -3.27
N ILE A 66 -22.60 0.96 -3.96
CA ILE A 66 -21.53 1.72 -3.33
C ILE A 66 -22.07 2.87 -2.44
N GLU A 67 -23.22 3.42 -2.78
CA GLU A 67 -23.90 4.47 -2.01
C GLU A 67 -24.38 3.97 -0.64
N GLU A 68 -24.61 2.67 -0.50
CA GLU A 68 -25.04 2.02 0.74
C GLU A 68 -23.86 1.67 1.67
N VAL A 69 -22.60 1.90 1.22
CA VAL A 69 -21.41 1.67 2.02
C VAL A 69 -21.24 2.78 3.06
N ASN A 70 -21.26 2.41 4.34
CA ASN A 70 -20.94 3.29 5.45
C ASN A 70 -19.43 3.43 5.64
N LYS A 71 -18.70 2.29 5.62
CA LYS A 71 -17.27 2.27 5.89
C LYS A 71 -16.60 1.01 5.32
N ILE A 72 -15.37 1.16 4.85
CA ILE A 72 -14.48 0.04 4.52
C ILE A 72 -13.45 -0.12 5.63
N THR A 73 -13.18 -1.36 6.04
CA THR A 73 -12.10 -1.67 6.98
C THR A 73 -11.11 -2.60 6.31
N ILE A 74 -9.88 -2.11 6.12
CA ILE A 74 -8.76 -2.86 5.55
C ILE A 74 -7.97 -3.46 6.70
N THR A 75 -7.71 -4.75 6.66
CA THR A 75 -6.90 -5.43 7.68
C THR A 75 -5.41 -5.42 7.30
N CYS A 76 -4.53 -5.55 8.28
CA CYS A 76 -3.11 -5.78 8.08
C CYS A 76 -2.54 -6.70 9.16
N SER A 77 -1.43 -7.38 8.86
CA SER A 77 -0.71 -8.20 9.85
C SER A 77 -0.12 -7.39 11.01
N GLY A 78 0.11 -6.10 10.78
CA GLY A 78 0.85 -5.21 11.68
C GLY A 78 2.37 -5.25 11.49
N GLY A 79 2.86 -6.10 10.57
CA GLY A 79 4.27 -6.28 10.28
C GLY A 79 5.05 -6.95 11.42
N PRO A 80 6.39 -7.13 11.27
CA PRO A 80 7.22 -7.79 12.27
C PRO A 80 7.37 -6.99 13.56
N PHE A 81 7.16 -5.69 13.52
CA PHE A 81 7.46 -4.78 14.63
C PHE A 81 6.24 -4.26 15.40
N LYS A 82 5.05 -4.83 15.18
CA LYS A 82 3.80 -4.37 15.79
C LYS A 82 3.87 -4.16 17.32
N ASN A 83 4.67 -4.97 18.02
CA ASN A 83 4.83 -4.93 19.46
C ASN A 83 6.11 -4.20 19.92
N TYR A 84 6.95 -3.69 19.01
CA TYR A 84 8.20 -3.04 19.36
C TYR A 84 7.95 -1.65 19.92
N THR A 85 8.73 -1.27 20.94
CA THR A 85 8.81 0.12 21.41
C THR A 85 9.60 0.98 20.41
N LYS A 86 9.48 2.31 20.53
CA LYS A 86 10.25 3.23 19.68
C LYS A 86 11.76 2.99 19.81
N HIS A 87 12.27 2.77 21.03
CA HIS A 87 13.69 2.47 21.28
C HIS A 87 14.15 1.18 20.59
N GLN A 88 13.31 0.12 20.59
CA GLN A 88 13.65 -1.11 19.88
C GLN A 88 13.71 -0.90 18.36
N LEU A 89 12.85 -0.03 17.79
CA LEU A 89 12.87 0.30 16.37
C LEU A 89 14.14 1.03 15.91
N GLU A 90 14.87 1.70 16.81
CA GLU A 90 16.13 2.39 16.51
C GLU A 90 17.27 1.42 16.12
N ASN A 91 17.18 0.17 16.57
CA ASN A 91 18.24 -0.83 16.44
C ASN A 91 17.86 -2.03 15.57
N VAL A 92 16.72 -1.98 14.86
CA VAL A 92 16.31 -3.08 13.99
C VAL A 92 17.17 -3.16 12.75
N THR A 93 17.50 -4.38 12.37
CA THR A 93 18.30 -4.70 11.18
C THR A 93 17.39 -4.98 9.97
N VAL A 94 17.99 -5.01 8.78
CA VAL A 94 17.31 -5.46 7.55
C VAL A 94 16.77 -6.88 7.73
N GLN A 95 17.56 -7.78 8.34
CA GLN A 95 17.15 -9.17 8.57
C GLN A 95 15.93 -9.27 9.49
N ASP A 96 15.82 -8.40 10.50
CA ASP A 96 14.65 -8.37 11.38
C ASP A 96 13.41 -7.86 10.64
N ALA A 97 13.58 -6.84 9.81
CA ALA A 97 12.50 -6.24 9.03
C ALA A 97 11.96 -7.18 7.92
N LEU A 98 12.81 -8.07 7.40
CA LEU A 98 12.42 -9.05 6.38
C LEU A 98 11.70 -10.30 6.97
N LYS A 99 11.62 -10.46 8.29
CA LYS A 99 10.88 -11.55 8.94
C LYS A 99 9.39 -11.23 9.04
N HIS A 100 8.67 -11.29 7.91
CA HIS A 100 7.22 -11.08 7.96
C HIS A 100 6.53 -12.26 8.68
N PRO A 101 5.55 -11.99 9.60
CA PRO A 101 4.96 -13.03 10.44
C PRO A 101 4.07 -14.04 9.69
N THR A 102 3.51 -13.66 8.53
CA THR A 102 2.44 -14.43 7.87
C THR A 102 2.69 -14.69 6.39
N TRP A 103 3.25 -13.71 5.66
CA TRP A 103 3.40 -13.75 4.21
C TRP A 103 4.86 -13.91 3.80
N ASP A 104 5.10 -14.73 2.78
CA ASP A 104 6.37 -14.76 2.04
C ASP A 104 6.24 -13.82 0.84
N MET A 105 6.97 -12.70 0.88
CA MET A 105 6.83 -11.60 -0.07
C MET A 105 8.19 -11.08 -0.52
N GLY A 106 8.18 -10.27 -1.59
CA GLY A 106 9.39 -9.56 -2.03
C GLY A 106 9.89 -8.55 -0.97
N ASN A 107 11.19 -8.24 -1.01
CA ASN A 107 11.84 -7.42 0.01
C ASN A 107 11.19 -6.04 0.19
N LYS A 108 10.88 -5.33 -0.91
CA LYS A 108 10.30 -3.98 -0.85
C LYS A 108 8.97 -3.97 -0.09
N ILE A 109 8.03 -4.82 -0.46
CA ILE A 109 6.70 -4.87 0.19
C ILE A 109 6.78 -5.36 1.64
N THR A 110 7.77 -6.18 1.99
CA THR A 110 8.01 -6.62 3.36
C THR A 110 8.45 -5.44 4.25
N ILE A 111 9.34 -4.56 3.76
CA ILE A 111 9.70 -3.32 4.46
C ILE A 111 8.51 -2.36 4.52
N ASP A 112 7.73 -2.22 3.45
CA ASP A 112 6.50 -1.42 3.47
C ASP A 112 5.48 -1.94 4.49
N SER A 113 5.39 -3.26 4.69
CA SER A 113 4.59 -3.87 5.75
C SER A 113 5.13 -3.52 7.14
N ALA A 114 6.47 -3.58 7.33
CA ALA A 114 7.11 -3.25 8.60
C ALA A 114 6.91 -1.78 9.02
N THR A 115 6.84 -0.85 8.07
CA THR A 115 6.58 0.58 8.28
C THR A 115 5.09 0.95 8.30
N LEU A 116 4.19 0.03 7.99
CA LEU A 116 2.76 0.24 7.65
C LEU A 116 2.54 1.12 6.39
N MET A 117 3.57 1.42 5.60
CA MET A 117 3.40 2.12 4.32
C MET A 117 2.62 1.28 3.32
N ASN A 118 2.79 -0.05 3.30
CA ASN A 118 2.00 -0.93 2.44
C ASN A 118 0.50 -0.70 2.67
N LYS A 119 0.08 -0.63 3.93
CA LYS A 119 -1.31 -0.37 4.28
C LYS A 119 -1.73 1.06 3.94
N GLY A 120 -0.81 2.01 4.06
CA GLY A 120 -1.03 3.37 3.57
C GLY A 120 -1.29 3.44 2.06
N PHE A 121 -0.54 2.69 1.27
CA PHE A 121 -0.79 2.56 -0.18
C PHE A 121 -2.15 1.95 -0.47
N GLU A 122 -2.53 0.94 0.26
CA GLU A 122 -3.82 0.27 0.10
C GLU A 122 -5.01 1.17 0.47
N VAL A 123 -4.87 2.09 1.42
CA VAL A 123 -5.87 3.13 1.71
C VAL A 123 -6.10 4.02 0.48
N ILE A 124 -5.03 4.44 -0.19
CA ILE A 124 -5.11 5.27 -1.41
C ILE A 124 -5.69 4.45 -2.57
N GLU A 125 -5.28 3.21 -2.71
CA GLU A 125 -5.78 2.29 -3.73
C GLU A 125 -7.29 2.04 -3.56
N ALA A 126 -7.77 1.79 -2.34
CA ALA A 126 -9.19 1.62 -2.04
C ALA A 126 -10.02 2.86 -2.40
N HIS A 127 -9.51 4.05 -2.11
CA HIS A 127 -10.14 5.31 -2.52
C HIS A 127 -10.37 5.34 -4.03
N TRP A 128 -9.35 5.05 -4.81
CA TRP A 128 -9.43 5.10 -6.27
C TRP A 128 -10.30 3.99 -6.87
N LEU A 129 -10.18 2.76 -6.37
CA LEU A 129 -10.94 1.62 -6.91
C LEU A 129 -12.44 1.73 -6.65
N TYR A 130 -12.82 2.22 -5.46
CA TYR A 130 -14.22 2.19 -5.02
C TYR A 130 -14.87 3.56 -4.88
N GLY A 131 -14.13 4.65 -5.11
CA GLY A 131 -14.66 6.02 -4.96
C GLY A 131 -15.05 6.40 -3.54
N ILE A 132 -14.52 5.70 -2.53
CA ILE A 132 -14.82 5.93 -1.10
C ILE A 132 -13.89 7.02 -0.55
N SER A 133 -14.44 7.96 0.22
CA SER A 133 -13.64 9.01 0.86
C SER A 133 -12.72 8.44 1.95
N TYR A 134 -11.58 9.10 2.18
CA TYR A 134 -10.56 8.61 3.13
C TYR A 134 -11.09 8.46 4.56
N GLU A 135 -12.05 9.31 4.98
CA GLU A 135 -12.68 9.24 6.30
C GLU A 135 -13.49 7.96 6.50
N LYS A 136 -13.96 7.35 5.41
CA LYS A 136 -14.71 6.10 5.41
C LYS A 136 -13.82 4.86 5.23
N ILE A 137 -12.51 5.02 5.12
CA ILE A 137 -11.56 3.91 5.02
C ILE A 137 -10.82 3.80 6.35
N LYS A 138 -10.99 2.69 7.06
CA LYS A 138 -10.34 2.39 8.33
C LYS A 138 -9.31 1.28 8.15
N VAL A 139 -8.23 1.32 8.93
CA VAL A 139 -7.23 0.25 9.01
C VAL A 139 -7.28 -0.38 10.39
N VAL A 140 -7.21 -1.71 10.45
CA VAL A 140 -7.08 -2.48 11.69
C VAL A 140 -5.98 -3.52 11.57
N ILE A 141 -5.28 -3.78 12.66
CA ILE A 141 -4.31 -4.88 12.74
C ILE A 141 -5.08 -6.17 13.02
N HIS A 142 -4.91 -7.16 12.15
CA HIS A 142 -5.42 -8.51 12.25
C HIS A 142 -4.28 -9.48 11.91
N SER A 143 -3.53 -9.87 12.92
CA SER A 143 -2.25 -10.57 12.74
C SER A 143 -2.38 -11.95 12.13
N GLN A 144 -3.53 -12.59 12.27
CA GLN A 144 -3.80 -13.90 11.67
C GLN A 144 -3.96 -13.83 10.14
N SER A 145 -4.24 -12.64 9.58
CA SER A 145 -4.44 -12.42 8.13
C SER A 145 -5.50 -13.35 7.50
N ILE A 146 -6.54 -13.71 8.28
CA ILE A 146 -7.67 -14.56 7.85
C ILE A 146 -8.79 -13.71 7.27
N VAL A 147 -9.16 -12.62 7.97
CA VAL A 147 -10.07 -11.61 7.42
C VAL A 147 -9.24 -10.66 6.58
N HIS A 148 -9.50 -10.60 5.28
CA HIS A 148 -8.72 -9.75 4.37
C HIS A 148 -9.25 -8.32 4.32
N SER A 149 -10.57 -8.13 4.33
CA SER A 149 -11.23 -6.83 4.50
C SER A 149 -12.69 -6.99 4.89
N LEU A 150 -13.29 -5.88 5.34
CA LEU A 150 -14.70 -5.81 5.74
C LEU A 150 -15.35 -4.56 5.14
N VAL A 151 -16.62 -4.68 4.77
CA VAL A 151 -17.47 -3.57 4.33
C VAL A 151 -18.66 -3.46 5.29
N GLU A 152 -18.80 -2.30 5.92
CA GLU A 152 -19.96 -1.95 6.76
C GLU A 152 -20.93 -1.14 5.93
N PHE A 153 -22.20 -1.52 5.94
CA PHE A 153 -23.27 -0.85 5.23
C PHE A 153 -24.03 0.14 6.13
N VAL A 154 -24.93 0.94 5.54
CA VAL A 154 -25.72 1.96 6.25
C VAL A 154 -26.65 1.36 7.31
N ASP A 155 -27.08 0.12 7.14
CA ASP A 155 -27.91 -0.64 8.09
C ASP A 155 -27.09 -1.24 9.25
N LYS A 156 -25.75 -1.00 9.28
CA LYS A 156 -24.76 -1.52 10.23
C LYS A 156 -24.39 -2.99 10.06
N SER A 157 -24.92 -3.67 9.06
CA SER A 157 -24.41 -5.00 8.72
C SER A 157 -22.96 -4.91 8.21
N ILE A 158 -22.18 -5.97 8.45
CA ILE A 158 -20.80 -6.06 8.00
C ILE A 158 -20.63 -7.34 7.18
N ILE A 159 -20.15 -7.18 5.94
CA ILE A 159 -19.74 -8.31 5.11
C ILE A 159 -18.20 -8.37 5.12
N ALA A 160 -17.65 -9.55 5.29
CA ALA A 160 -16.22 -9.79 5.30
C ALA A 160 -15.84 -10.96 4.38
N GLN A 161 -14.73 -10.83 3.68
CA GLN A 161 -14.15 -11.96 2.97
C GLN A 161 -13.04 -12.58 3.81
N LEU A 162 -13.13 -13.89 4.03
CA LEU A 162 -12.20 -14.68 4.81
C LEU A 162 -11.52 -15.72 3.93
N GLY A 163 -10.26 -16.03 4.26
CA GLY A 163 -9.47 -17.07 3.62
C GLY A 163 -8.11 -17.21 4.28
N LEU A 164 -7.40 -18.30 3.99
CA LEU A 164 -6.00 -18.41 4.36
C LEU A 164 -5.17 -17.40 3.53
N PRO A 165 -4.03 -16.91 4.05
CA PRO A 165 -3.15 -15.97 3.34
C PRO A 165 -2.48 -16.64 2.12
N ASP A 166 -3.17 -16.60 0.98
CA ASP A 166 -2.72 -17.18 -0.29
C ASP A 166 -3.17 -16.31 -1.47
N MET A 167 -2.20 -15.85 -2.27
CA MET A 167 -2.48 -15.00 -3.44
C MET A 167 -3.16 -15.73 -4.61
N LYS A 168 -3.22 -17.07 -4.60
CA LYS A 168 -3.90 -17.83 -5.67
C LYS A 168 -5.38 -17.45 -5.79
N ALA A 169 -6.06 -17.27 -4.65
CA ALA A 169 -7.48 -16.95 -4.65
C ALA A 169 -7.78 -15.57 -5.27
N PRO A 170 -7.17 -14.45 -4.85
CA PRO A 170 -7.43 -13.14 -5.46
C PRO A 170 -6.95 -13.05 -6.90
N ILE A 171 -5.81 -13.66 -7.26
CA ILE A 171 -5.32 -13.70 -8.65
C ILE A 171 -6.33 -14.45 -9.54
N GLN A 172 -6.74 -15.66 -9.14
CA GLN A 172 -7.71 -16.45 -9.90
C GLN A 172 -9.02 -15.69 -10.05
N TYR A 173 -9.54 -15.10 -8.97
CA TYR A 173 -10.80 -14.37 -9.02
C TYR A 173 -10.76 -13.19 -9.98
N ALA A 174 -9.67 -12.41 -9.97
CA ALA A 174 -9.47 -11.31 -10.90
C ALA A 174 -9.44 -11.75 -12.38
N LEU A 175 -8.90 -12.94 -12.65
CA LEU A 175 -8.77 -13.49 -14.02
C LEU A 175 -10.03 -14.19 -14.51
N THR A 176 -10.87 -14.69 -13.61
CA THR A 176 -12.05 -15.51 -13.97
C THR A 176 -13.40 -14.83 -13.72
N TYR A 177 -13.38 -13.66 -13.08
CA TYR A 177 -14.60 -12.91 -12.78
C TYR A 177 -15.52 -12.77 -14.01
N PRO A 178 -16.85 -12.98 -13.86
CA PRO A 178 -17.59 -13.13 -12.60
C PRO A 178 -17.69 -14.58 -12.08
N LYS A 179 -17.01 -15.54 -12.69
CA LYS A 179 -17.09 -16.96 -12.32
C LYS A 179 -16.14 -17.27 -11.17
N ARG A 180 -16.61 -18.11 -10.21
CA ARG A 180 -15.75 -18.75 -9.22
C ARG A 180 -15.39 -20.15 -9.71
N LEU A 181 -14.09 -20.39 -9.91
CA LEU A 181 -13.57 -21.70 -10.29
C LEU A 181 -12.95 -22.41 -9.09
N GLN A 182 -12.84 -23.72 -9.17
CA GLN A 182 -12.13 -24.49 -8.16
C GLN A 182 -10.68 -23.98 -8.02
N ASN A 183 -10.25 -23.80 -6.77
CA ASN A 183 -8.93 -23.29 -6.44
C ASN A 183 -8.11 -24.38 -5.73
N LEU A 184 -6.77 -24.31 -5.85
CA LEU A 184 -5.83 -25.22 -5.19
C LEU A 184 -5.43 -24.76 -3.78
N SER A 185 -5.93 -23.62 -3.32
CA SER A 185 -5.71 -23.13 -1.95
C SER A 185 -6.38 -24.07 -0.94
N LYS A 186 -5.76 -24.21 0.22
CA LYS A 186 -6.37 -24.96 1.32
C LYS A 186 -7.64 -24.25 1.81
N PRO A 187 -8.70 -24.99 2.17
CA PRO A 187 -9.89 -24.39 2.77
C PRO A 187 -9.54 -23.83 4.15
N LEU A 188 -10.22 -22.75 4.53
CA LEU A 188 -10.16 -22.21 5.89
C LEU A 188 -11.08 -23.05 6.80
N ASP A 189 -10.53 -23.54 7.90
CA ASP A 189 -11.30 -24.16 8.98
C ASP A 189 -11.39 -23.18 10.18
N LEU A 190 -12.59 -22.67 10.43
CA LEU A 190 -12.83 -21.74 11.53
C LEU A 190 -12.74 -22.42 12.90
N THR A 191 -12.93 -23.73 12.98
CA THR A 191 -12.81 -24.46 14.25
C THR A 191 -11.36 -24.61 14.70
N GLU A 192 -10.41 -24.69 13.75
CA GLU A 192 -8.98 -24.62 14.02
C GLU A 192 -8.51 -23.19 14.37
N THR A 193 -9.10 -22.19 13.72
CA THR A 193 -8.75 -20.78 13.93
C THR A 193 -9.17 -20.25 15.31
N LYS A 194 -10.33 -20.67 15.80
CA LYS A 194 -10.96 -20.33 17.11
C LYS A 194 -11.28 -18.84 17.27
N ASN A 195 -10.27 -17.95 17.37
CA ASN A 195 -10.42 -16.54 17.66
C ASN A 195 -9.93 -15.68 16.50
N LEU A 196 -10.62 -14.58 16.23
CA LEU A 196 -10.18 -13.51 15.32
C LEU A 196 -9.94 -12.24 16.14
N GLU A 197 -8.74 -11.72 16.08
CA GLU A 197 -8.31 -10.58 16.90
C GLU A 197 -8.07 -9.35 16.04
N PHE A 198 -8.52 -8.19 16.53
CA PHE A 198 -8.39 -6.91 15.84
C PHE A 198 -7.91 -5.83 16.80
N TYR A 199 -6.93 -5.03 16.37
CA TYR A 199 -6.31 -3.96 17.14
C TYR A 199 -6.19 -2.68 16.32
N GLU A 200 -6.16 -1.53 17.00
CA GLU A 200 -5.88 -0.25 16.34
C GLU A 200 -4.39 -0.13 15.97
N PRO A 201 -4.06 0.41 14.78
CA PRO A 201 -2.68 0.70 14.44
C PRO A 201 -2.13 1.88 15.25
N ASN A 202 -0.85 1.83 15.60
CA ASN A 202 -0.19 2.92 16.31
C ASN A 202 0.45 3.90 15.33
N PHE A 203 -0.21 5.02 15.09
CA PHE A 203 0.21 6.07 14.15
C PHE A 203 1.47 6.84 14.60
N GLU A 204 1.80 6.85 15.89
CA GLU A 204 3.01 7.52 16.39
C GLU A 204 4.26 6.70 16.12
N ARG A 205 4.17 5.38 16.31
CA ARG A 205 5.26 4.45 16.02
C ARG A 205 5.44 4.20 14.52
N PHE A 206 4.34 4.17 13.79
CA PHE A 206 4.31 3.88 12.36
C PHE A 206 3.62 5.01 11.58
N PRO A 207 4.24 6.20 11.51
CA PRO A 207 3.61 7.40 10.93
C PRO A 207 3.43 7.31 9.42
N CYS A 208 4.06 6.35 8.72
CA CYS A 208 3.90 6.17 7.28
C CYS A 208 2.42 5.95 6.88
N LEU A 209 1.65 5.25 7.71
CA LEU A 209 0.21 5.10 7.49
C LEU A 209 -0.52 6.45 7.55
N LYS A 210 -0.17 7.32 8.51
CA LYS A 210 -0.72 8.68 8.62
C LYS A 210 -0.35 9.53 7.40
N TYR A 211 0.90 9.41 6.94
CA TYR A 211 1.38 10.14 5.75
C TYR A 211 0.58 9.78 4.50
N ALA A 212 0.18 8.52 4.37
CA ALA A 212 -0.62 8.09 3.23
C ALA A 212 -2.04 8.69 3.27
N TYR A 213 -2.70 8.72 4.42
CA TYR A 213 -3.99 9.42 4.58
C TYR A 213 -3.85 10.90 4.24
N GLU A 214 -2.82 11.57 4.75
CA GLU A 214 -2.52 12.97 4.47
C GLU A 214 -2.27 13.19 2.97
N ALA A 215 -1.38 12.41 2.36
CA ALA A 215 -1.06 12.53 0.94
C ALA A 215 -2.29 12.30 0.06
N GLY A 216 -3.09 11.29 0.38
CA GLY A 216 -4.34 10.98 -0.33
C GLY A 216 -5.36 12.12 -0.23
N ALA A 217 -5.60 12.62 0.97
CA ALA A 217 -6.55 13.73 1.21
C ALA A 217 -6.11 15.02 0.51
N VAL A 218 -4.81 15.34 0.52
CA VAL A 218 -4.24 16.47 -0.22
C VAL A 218 -4.34 16.22 -1.73
N GLY A 219 -4.04 15.01 -2.20
CA GLY A 219 -4.11 14.64 -3.61
C GLY A 219 -3.08 15.33 -4.50
N GLY A 220 -3.40 15.45 -5.80
CA GLY A 220 -2.48 16.01 -6.78
C GLY A 220 -1.20 15.19 -6.91
N THR A 221 -0.04 15.85 -6.85
CA THR A 221 1.28 15.20 -6.97
C THR A 221 1.81 14.65 -5.63
N LEU A 222 1.16 14.91 -4.48
CA LEU A 222 1.72 14.54 -3.17
C LEU A 222 1.81 13.01 -2.96
N PRO A 223 0.82 12.18 -3.37
CA PRO A 223 0.96 10.73 -3.28
C PRO A 223 2.13 10.16 -4.11
N SER A 224 2.39 10.75 -5.29
CA SER A 224 3.55 10.38 -6.12
C SER A 224 4.87 10.72 -5.41
N VAL A 225 4.96 11.86 -4.73
CA VAL A 225 6.13 12.26 -3.93
C VAL A 225 6.37 11.28 -2.79
N MET A 226 5.32 10.96 -2.04
CA MET A 226 5.39 10.00 -0.95
C MET A 226 5.89 8.63 -1.44
N ASN A 227 5.30 8.12 -2.52
CA ASN A 227 5.72 6.85 -3.12
C ASN A 227 7.17 6.88 -3.60
N ALA A 228 7.59 7.93 -4.33
CA ALA A 228 8.95 8.07 -4.86
C ALA A 228 10.00 8.12 -3.75
N ALA A 229 9.73 8.88 -2.69
CA ALA A 229 10.59 8.96 -1.52
C ALA A 229 10.66 7.61 -0.77
N ASN A 230 9.52 6.92 -0.62
CA ASN A 230 9.47 5.60 -0.01
C ASN A 230 10.28 4.56 -0.78
N GLU A 231 10.15 4.49 -2.11
CA GLU A 231 10.93 3.56 -2.93
C GLU A 231 12.44 3.73 -2.73
N VAL A 232 12.93 4.96 -2.71
CA VAL A 232 14.35 5.25 -2.51
C VAL A 232 14.79 4.93 -1.08
N ALA A 233 14.02 5.35 -0.08
CA ALA A 233 14.35 5.12 1.32
C ALA A 233 14.34 3.63 1.67
N VAL A 234 13.37 2.86 1.20
CA VAL A 234 13.32 1.40 1.39
C VAL A 234 14.52 0.71 0.76
N ASN A 235 14.89 1.07 -0.48
CA ASN A 235 16.07 0.50 -1.13
C ASN A 235 17.35 0.86 -0.38
N ALA A 236 17.50 2.09 0.09
CA ALA A 236 18.66 2.51 0.88
C ALA A 236 18.74 1.77 2.22
N PHE A 237 17.62 1.49 2.87
CA PHE A 237 17.58 0.66 4.07
C PHE A 237 18.01 -0.78 3.77
N LEU A 238 17.48 -1.41 2.72
CA LEU A 238 17.86 -2.76 2.29
C LEU A 238 19.36 -2.88 1.97
N GLU A 239 19.96 -1.79 1.49
CA GLU A 239 21.40 -1.68 1.24
C GLU A 239 22.22 -1.28 2.49
N ASN A 240 21.60 -1.19 3.68
CA ASN A 240 22.22 -0.76 4.94
C ASN A 240 22.84 0.66 4.90
N LYS A 241 22.34 1.55 4.03
CA LYS A 241 22.81 2.94 3.90
C LYS A 241 22.14 3.88 4.91
N ILE A 242 20.95 3.51 5.39
CA ILE A 242 20.16 4.27 6.37
C ILE A 242 19.56 3.32 7.40
N ARG A 243 19.11 3.85 8.55
CA ARG A 243 18.40 3.10 9.59
C ARG A 243 16.90 2.99 9.27
N PHE A 244 16.21 2.07 9.92
CA PHE A 244 14.78 1.84 9.73
C PHE A 244 13.94 3.10 9.92
N LEU A 245 14.17 3.86 10.99
CA LEU A 245 13.42 5.08 11.28
C LEU A 245 13.73 6.25 10.32
N ASP A 246 14.84 6.18 9.58
CA ASP A 246 15.16 7.18 8.56
C ASP A 246 14.21 7.10 7.36
N ILE A 247 13.59 5.93 7.09
CA ILE A 247 12.60 5.75 6.02
C ILE A 247 11.48 6.78 6.20
N GLN A 248 10.83 6.77 7.35
CA GLN A 248 9.71 7.69 7.63
C GLN A 248 10.16 9.16 7.67
N ARG A 249 11.39 9.45 8.15
CA ARG A 249 11.96 10.79 8.19
C ARG A 249 12.17 11.37 6.79
N LEU A 250 12.73 10.58 5.88
CA LEU A 250 12.97 10.98 4.49
C LEU A 250 11.65 11.23 3.75
N ILE A 251 10.66 10.34 3.90
CA ILE A 251 9.34 10.51 3.31
C ILE A 251 8.72 11.83 3.77
N ARG A 252 8.70 12.09 5.09
CA ARG A 252 8.13 13.32 5.65
C ARG A 252 8.83 14.56 5.09
N LYS A 253 10.17 14.59 5.08
CA LYS A 253 10.95 15.70 4.53
C LYS A 253 10.62 16.00 3.06
N MET A 254 10.46 14.95 2.23
CA MET A 254 10.14 15.13 0.83
C MET A 254 8.71 15.63 0.63
N MET A 255 7.76 15.15 1.43
CA MET A 255 6.38 15.62 1.41
C MET A 255 6.29 17.10 1.83
N ASP A 256 6.99 17.49 2.90
CA ASP A 256 6.99 18.89 3.41
C ASP A 256 7.63 19.88 2.45
N LYS A 257 8.66 19.47 1.72
CA LYS A 257 9.39 20.32 0.76
C LYS A 257 8.62 20.50 -0.54
N HIS A 258 7.64 19.65 -0.84
CA HIS A 258 7.00 19.61 -2.15
C HIS A 258 5.87 20.64 -2.29
N ASN A 259 5.92 21.41 -3.37
CA ASN A 259 4.80 22.25 -3.81
C ASN A 259 3.82 21.41 -4.63
N VAL A 260 2.65 21.15 -4.05
CA VAL A 260 1.65 20.26 -4.64
C VAL A 260 1.03 20.87 -5.89
N MET A 261 1.04 20.12 -6.99
CA MET A 261 0.33 20.44 -8.21
C MET A 261 -0.98 19.67 -8.27
N LYS A 262 -2.10 20.37 -8.45
CA LYS A 262 -3.43 19.76 -8.64
C LYS A 262 -3.65 19.39 -10.12
N GLY A 263 -4.39 18.32 -10.38
CA GLY A 263 -4.73 17.85 -11.72
C GLY A 263 -3.52 17.57 -12.62
N PRO A 264 -2.47 16.84 -12.13
CA PRO A 264 -1.28 16.60 -12.93
C PRO A 264 -1.58 15.66 -14.10
N SER A 265 -0.93 15.89 -15.24
CA SER A 265 -0.89 14.90 -16.33
C SER A 265 0.00 13.72 -15.96
N ILE A 266 -0.13 12.61 -16.71
CA ILE A 266 0.74 11.43 -16.51
C ILE A 266 2.23 11.78 -16.63
N ASN A 267 2.60 12.57 -17.61
CA ASN A 267 3.99 13.01 -17.81
C ASN A 267 4.51 13.83 -16.62
N LYS A 268 3.64 14.67 -16.04
CA LYS A 268 4.02 15.45 -14.86
C LYS A 268 4.20 14.59 -13.62
N ILE A 269 3.40 13.56 -13.45
CA ILE A 269 3.56 12.57 -12.37
C ILE A 269 4.91 11.87 -12.50
N LEU A 270 5.26 11.39 -13.71
CA LEU A 270 6.53 10.73 -13.98
C LEU A 270 7.75 11.65 -13.78
N GLU A 271 7.62 12.93 -14.20
CA GLU A 271 8.65 13.94 -13.95
C GLU A 271 8.87 14.16 -12.45
N VAL A 272 7.78 14.30 -11.68
CA VAL A 272 7.84 14.48 -10.22
C VAL A 272 8.45 13.25 -9.56
N ASP A 273 8.03 12.04 -9.93
CA ASP A 273 8.59 10.78 -9.42
C ASP A 273 10.11 10.74 -9.62
N LYS A 274 10.57 10.98 -10.84
CA LYS A 274 12.00 10.98 -11.19
C LYS A 274 12.77 12.03 -10.38
N LYS A 275 12.25 13.26 -10.29
CA LYS A 275 12.86 14.37 -9.55
C LYS A 275 13.00 14.01 -8.07
N VAL A 276 11.91 13.57 -7.44
CA VAL A 276 11.89 13.23 -6.02
C VAL A 276 12.83 12.07 -5.69
N LYS A 277 12.89 11.05 -6.54
CA LYS A 277 13.86 9.94 -6.40
C LYS A 277 15.30 10.46 -6.43
N GLY A 278 15.62 11.38 -7.32
CA GLY A 278 16.94 12.02 -7.39
C GLY A 278 17.26 12.86 -6.13
N GLU A 279 16.31 13.68 -5.68
CA GLU A 279 16.47 14.51 -4.49
C GLU A 279 16.60 13.68 -3.22
N THR A 280 15.84 12.59 -3.10
CA THR A 280 15.92 11.68 -1.94
C THR A 280 17.28 10.97 -1.88
N LYS A 281 17.79 10.50 -3.02
CA LYS A 281 19.15 9.90 -3.10
C LYS A 281 20.22 10.89 -2.66
N LYS A 282 20.17 12.11 -3.19
CA LYS A 282 21.12 13.18 -2.80
C LYS A 282 21.07 13.47 -1.30
N MET A 283 19.87 13.54 -0.72
CA MET A 283 19.72 13.77 0.73
C MET A 283 20.35 12.65 1.57
N ILE A 284 20.22 11.39 1.15
CA ILE A 284 20.85 10.24 1.82
C ILE A 284 22.40 10.35 1.74
N GLU A 285 22.92 10.70 0.57
CA GLU A 285 24.37 10.88 0.37
C GLU A 285 24.94 12.00 1.26
N GLU A 286 24.25 13.14 1.33
CA GLU A 286 24.64 14.28 2.16
C GLU A 286 24.62 13.95 3.67
N ASP A 287 23.57 13.25 4.15
CA ASP A 287 23.45 12.81 5.54
C ASP A 287 24.57 11.77 5.88
N THR A 288 24.88 10.86 4.97
CA THR A 288 25.96 9.87 5.15
C THR A 288 27.34 10.53 5.21
N LEU A 289 27.60 11.55 4.40
CA LEU A 289 28.85 12.32 4.42
C LEU A 289 29.04 13.09 5.73
N LYS A 290 27.97 13.69 6.28
CA LYS A 290 28.02 14.36 7.58
C LYS A 290 28.40 13.41 8.70
N LEU A 291 27.76 12.23 8.77
CA LEU A 291 28.06 11.22 9.78
C LEU A 291 29.52 10.72 9.73
N LYS A 292 30.09 10.59 8.54
CA LYS A 292 31.51 10.22 8.37
C LYS A 292 32.46 11.33 8.84
N ASN A 293 32.11 12.59 8.57
CA ASN A 293 32.92 13.75 9.00
C ASN A 293 32.86 13.96 10.52
N ASP A 294 31.74 13.60 11.16
CA ASP A 294 31.56 13.70 12.62
C ASP A 294 32.13 12.49 13.38
N GLY A 295 32.86 11.61 12.72
CA GLY A 295 33.60 10.48 13.34
C GLY A 295 32.69 9.35 13.85
N VAL A 296 31.40 9.33 13.54
CA VAL A 296 30.47 8.27 13.92
C VAL A 296 30.57 7.14 12.91
N LYS A 297 31.24 6.04 13.28
CA LYS A 297 31.22 4.81 12.49
C LYS A 297 29.78 4.28 12.43
N CYS A 298 29.19 4.21 11.23
CA CYS A 298 28.05 3.35 10.99
C CYS A 298 28.52 1.88 11.12
N ASN A 299 28.13 1.22 12.19
CA ASN A 299 28.26 -0.23 12.34
C ASN A 299 27.06 -0.93 11.73
#